data_e738ca4a353750483009feb3873e7151
#
_entry.id   e738ca4a353750483009feb3873e7151
#
_cell.length_a   1.000
_cell.length_b   1.000
_cell.length_c   1.000
_cell.angle_alpha   90.00
_cell.angle_beta   90.00
_cell.angle_gamma   90.00
#
_symmetry.space_group_name_H-M   'P 1'
#
loop_
_entity.id
_entity.type
_entity.pdbx_description
1 polymer ?
#
loop_
_entity_poly.entity_id
_entity_poly.type
_entity_poly.pdbx_seq_one_letter_code
_entity_poly.pdbx_strand_id
1 'polypeptide(L)'
;AASDAATDSVLDPPTVTALQRFQRRHGLDADGALGRSTWTALTRPLAERVRQIELSLERARWLPPRLDSPPIIVNIPQYRLFAFETTEDREDAMLQMKVIVGRTFPSQNTPVFAADMRFVVFRPYWDVPPSI
;
A
#
# COMPACT_ATOMS: atom_id res chain seq x y z
N ALA A 1 -41.76 -8.94 12.41
CA ALA A 1 -41.81 -8.97 10.95
C ALA A 1 -40.35 -8.92 10.45
N ALA A 2 -39.80 -10.07 10.08
CA ALA A 2 -38.52 -10.12 9.41
C ALA A 2 -38.72 -9.54 8.01
N SER A 3 -38.05 -8.45 7.72
CA SER A 3 -37.93 -7.90 6.37
C SER A 3 -37.20 -8.93 5.51
N ASP A 4 -37.92 -9.50 4.58
CA ASP A 4 -37.41 -10.30 3.47
C ASP A 4 -36.61 -9.35 2.58
N ALA A 5 -35.33 -9.12 2.94
CA ALA A 5 -34.41 -8.42 2.06
C ALA A 5 -34.14 -9.36 0.89
N ALA A 6 -34.87 -9.15 -0.19
CA ALA A 6 -34.59 -9.78 -1.46
C ALA A 6 -33.07 -9.62 -1.74
N THR A 7 -32.39 -10.73 -1.80
CA THR A 7 -30.96 -10.75 -2.15
C THR A 7 -30.88 -10.35 -3.62
N ASP A 8 -30.74 -9.05 -3.85
CA ASP A 8 -30.55 -8.53 -5.19
C ASP A 8 -29.16 -8.98 -5.66
N SER A 9 -29.11 -9.81 -6.65
CA SER A 9 -27.85 -10.34 -7.22
C SER A 9 -27.13 -9.31 -8.10
N VAL A 10 -27.71 -8.13 -8.29
CA VAL A 10 -27.16 -7.06 -9.10
C VAL A 10 -26.59 -5.97 -8.19
N LEU A 11 -25.31 -5.64 -8.39
CA LEU A 11 -24.71 -4.50 -7.72
C LEU A 11 -25.27 -3.20 -8.29
N ASP A 12 -26.01 -2.46 -7.48
CA ASP A 12 -26.50 -1.13 -7.85
C ASP A 12 -25.36 -0.08 -7.89
N PRO A 13 -25.52 1.03 -8.57
CA PRO A 13 -24.47 2.05 -8.69
C PRO A 13 -23.92 2.58 -7.33
N PRO A 14 -24.75 2.81 -6.29
CA PRO A 14 -24.25 3.16 -4.97
C PRO A 14 -23.34 2.09 -4.35
N THR A 15 -23.71 0.82 -4.47
CA THR A 15 -22.92 -0.31 -3.97
C THR A 15 -21.59 -0.44 -4.71
N VAL A 16 -21.58 -0.28 -6.03
CA VAL A 16 -20.36 -0.23 -6.83
C VAL A 16 -19.42 0.89 -6.35
N THR A 17 -19.95 2.08 -6.12
CA THR A 17 -19.19 3.22 -5.61
C THR A 17 -18.60 2.94 -4.23
N ALA A 18 -19.37 2.33 -3.32
CA ALA A 18 -18.91 1.93 -2.01
C ALA A 18 -17.81 0.87 -2.09
N LEU A 19 -17.96 -0.10 -3.00
CA LEU A 19 -16.97 -1.14 -3.25
C LEU A 19 -15.66 -0.56 -3.77
N GLN A 20 -15.70 0.37 -4.72
CA GLN A 20 -14.52 1.08 -5.22
C GLN A 20 -13.80 1.88 -4.12
N ARG A 21 -14.54 2.53 -3.21
CA ARG A 21 -13.95 3.20 -2.04
C ARG A 21 -13.27 2.20 -1.11
N PHE A 22 -13.90 1.06 -0.87
CA PHE A 22 -13.33 -0.02 -0.09
C PHE A 22 -12.04 -0.53 -0.73
N GLN A 23 -12.06 -0.85 -2.03
CA GLN A 23 -10.91 -1.33 -2.79
C GLN A 23 -9.72 -0.34 -2.70
N ARG A 24 -9.95 0.96 -2.91
CA ARG A 24 -8.92 1.99 -2.76
C ARG A 24 -8.28 2.00 -1.37
N ARG A 25 -9.10 1.97 -0.31
CA ARG A 25 -8.59 1.95 1.07
C ARG A 25 -7.79 0.70 1.42
N HIS A 26 -8.01 -0.39 0.69
CA HIS A 26 -7.31 -1.67 0.92
C HIS A 26 -6.18 -1.94 -0.08
N GLY A 27 -5.82 -0.94 -0.90
CA GLY A 27 -4.74 -1.07 -1.88
C GLY A 27 -5.04 -2.01 -3.03
N LEU A 28 -6.34 -2.30 -3.27
CA LEU A 28 -6.81 -3.10 -4.38
C LEU A 28 -7.10 -2.23 -5.61
N ASP A 29 -7.15 -2.84 -6.79
CA ASP A 29 -7.64 -2.16 -7.99
C ASP A 29 -9.11 -1.80 -7.80
N ALA A 30 -9.44 -0.51 -7.96
CA ALA A 30 -10.77 0.02 -7.70
C ALA A 30 -11.67 -0.09 -8.93
N ASP A 31 -11.85 -1.32 -9.40
CA ASP A 31 -12.68 -1.64 -10.57
C ASP A 31 -14.18 -1.75 -10.25
N GLY A 32 -14.54 -1.82 -8.98
CA GLY A 32 -15.92 -2.03 -8.52
C GLY A 32 -16.40 -3.47 -8.70
N ALA A 33 -15.51 -4.40 -9.05
CA ALA A 33 -15.84 -5.81 -9.18
C ALA A 33 -15.55 -6.59 -7.89
N LEU A 34 -16.45 -7.52 -7.54
CA LEU A 34 -16.27 -8.39 -6.38
C LEU A 34 -15.41 -9.61 -6.76
N GLY A 35 -14.14 -9.35 -7.07
CA GLY A 35 -13.16 -10.39 -7.37
C GLY A 35 -12.64 -11.09 -6.10
N ARG A 36 -11.80 -12.12 -6.30
CA ARG A 36 -11.24 -12.95 -5.20
C ARG A 36 -10.49 -12.11 -4.16
N SER A 37 -9.67 -11.17 -4.58
CA SER A 37 -8.90 -10.30 -3.68
C SER A 37 -9.81 -9.39 -2.86
N THR A 38 -10.84 -8.82 -3.48
CA THR A 38 -11.85 -8.00 -2.83
C THR A 38 -12.65 -8.81 -1.81
N TRP A 39 -13.09 -10.00 -2.19
CA TRP A 39 -13.79 -10.91 -1.29
C TRP A 39 -12.93 -11.29 -0.08
N THR A 40 -11.68 -11.70 -0.30
CA THR A 40 -10.74 -12.03 0.79
C THR A 40 -10.54 -10.84 1.73
N ALA A 41 -10.47 -9.62 1.20
CA ALA A 41 -10.35 -8.43 2.03
C ALA A 41 -11.64 -8.15 2.83
N LEU A 42 -12.82 -8.34 2.25
CA LEU A 42 -14.10 -8.14 2.92
C LEU A 42 -14.35 -9.15 4.04
N THR A 43 -13.97 -10.40 3.82
CA THR A 43 -14.27 -11.52 4.75
C THR A 43 -13.19 -11.74 5.81
N ARG A 44 -12.12 -10.92 5.82
CA ARG A 44 -11.04 -11.05 6.81
C ARG A 44 -11.58 -10.79 8.22
N PRO A 45 -11.34 -11.71 9.18
CA PRO A 45 -11.79 -11.58 10.56
C PRO A 45 -11.28 -10.30 11.24
N LEU A 46 -12.11 -9.67 12.09
CA LEU A 46 -11.71 -8.46 12.81
C LEU A 46 -10.48 -8.66 13.70
N ALA A 47 -10.35 -9.84 14.32
CA ALA A 47 -9.19 -10.17 15.15
C ALA A 47 -7.88 -10.11 14.34
N GLU A 48 -7.89 -10.57 13.09
CA GLU A 48 -6.72 -10.44 12.21
C GLU A 48 -6.45 -8.97 11.84
N ARG A 49 -7.49 -8.15 11.68
CA ARG A 49 -7.35 -6.71 11.44
C ARG A 49 -6.69 -6.01 12.64
N VAL A 50 -7.16 -6.32 13.85
CA VAL A 50 -6.56 -5.80 15.08
C VAL A 50 -5.09 -6.18 15.14
N ARG A 51 -4.76 -7.44 14.91
CA ARG A 51 -3.37 -7.90 14.88
C ARG A 51 -2.51 -7.20 13.84
N GLN A 52 -3.04 -6.94 12.65
CA GLN A 52 -2.33 -6.17 11.63
C GLN A 52 -2.05 -4.72 12.07
N ILE A 53 -3.01 -4.09 12.75
CA ILE A 53 -2.83 -2.73 13.28
C ILE A 53 -1.76 -2.73 14.37
N GLU A 54 -1.81 -3.65 15.32
CA GLU A 54 -0.79 -3.79 16.37
C GLU A 54 0.62 -3.92 15.79
N LEU A 55 0.80 -4.82 14.80
CA LEU A 55 2.08 -5.00 14.13
C LEU A 55 2.53 -3.76 13.35
N SER A 56 1.59 -3.03 12.77
CA SER A 56 1.89 -1.80 12.03
C SER A 56 2.30 -0.67 12.99
N LEU A 57 1.62 -0.55 14.13
CA LEU A 57 1.98 0.41 15.19
C LEU A 57 3.36 0.10 15.77
N GLU A 58 3.67 -1.19 15.99
CA GLU A 58 5.00 -1.57 16.46
C GLU A 58 6.09 -1.19 15.46
N ARG A 59 5.90 -1.44 14.19
CA ARG A 59 6.85 -1.02 13.14
C ARG A 59 6.96 0.51 13.03
N ALA A 60 5.86 1.22 13.22
CA ALA A 60 5.87 2.69 13.22
C ALA A 60 6.74 3.28 14.34
N ARG A 61 6.88 2.58 15.47
CA ARG A 61 7.77 3.00 16.57
C ARG A 61 9.26 2.92 16.22
N TRP A 62 9.63 2.14 15.22
CA TRP A 62 11.01 2.02 14.75
C TRP A 62 11.42 3.16 13.81
N LEU A 63 10.44 3.93 13.31
CA LEU A 63 10.71 5.10 12.50
C LEU A 63 11.18 6.26 13.39
N PRO A 64 12.08 7.11 12.90
CA PRO A 64 12.50 8.30 13.65
C PRO A 64 11.27 9.18 13.95
N PRO A 65 11.18 9.74 15.16
CA PRO A 65 10.01 10.55 15.58
C PRO A 65 9.89 11.84 14.80
N ARG A 66 10.97 12.31 14.20
CA ARG A 66 11.05 13.50 13.33
C ARG A 66 11.95 13.20 12.15
N LEU A 67 11.63 13.77 11.03
CA LEU A 67 12.43 13.74 9.81
C LEU A 67 12.98 15.17 9.60
N ASP A 68 14.27 15.27 9.30
CA ASP A 68 14.94 16.55 9.08
C ASP A 68 14.65 17.14 7.69
N SER A 69 14.15 16.31 6.78
CA SER A 69 13.79 16.68 5.41
C SER A 69 12.54 15.92 4.95
N PRO A 70 11.80 16.45 3.96
CA PRO A 70 10.64 15.76 3.39
C PRO A 70 11.02 14.36 2.90
N PRO A 71 10.32 13.31 3.33
CA PRO A 71 10.69 11.95 3.01
C PRO A 71 10.20 11.48 1.66
N ILE A 72 10.96 10.55 1.06
CA ILE A 72 10.47 9.67 0.01
C ILE A 72 10.34 8.28 0.63
N ILE A 73 9.13 7.75 0.69
CA ILE A 73 8.82 6.47 1.34
C ILE A 73 8.42 5.45 0.30
N VAL A 74 9.13 4.33 0.23
CA VAL A 74 8.72 3.16 -0.55
C VAL A 74 8.05 2.15 0.37
N ASN A 75 6.73 2.05 0.26
CA ASN A 75 5.96 1.05 0.99
C ASN A 75 5.97 -0.26 0.20
N ILE A 76 6.91 -1.13 0.56
CA ILE A 76 7.15 -2.41 -0.12
C ILE A 76 5.87 -3.27 -0.17
N PRO A 77 5.12 -3.50 0.93
CA PRO A 77 3.89 -4.28 0.91
C PRO A 77 2.77 -3.72 0.04
N GLN A 78 2.75 -2.42 -0.19
CA GLN A 78 1.76 -1.76 -1.03
C GLN A 78 2.21 -1.59 -2.49
N TYR A 79 3.48 -1.86 -2.80
CA TYR A 79 4.07 -1.59 -4.11
C TYR A 79 3.92 -0.12 -4.53
N ARG A 80 4.10 0.80 -3.57
CA ARG A 80 3.90 2.24 -3.77
C ARG A 80 5.04 3.06 -3.22
N LEU A 81 5.36 4.12 -3.95
CA LEU A 81 6.22 5.21 -3.51
C LEU A 81 5.33 6.41 -3.18
N PHE A 82 5.69 7.09 -2.11
CA PHE A 82 5.11 8.35 -1.65
C PHE A 82 6.25 9.36 -1.49
N ALA A 83 6.13 10.53 -2.10
CA ALA A 83 7.01 11.66 -1.84
C ALA A 83 6.20 12.79 -1.23
N PHE A 84 6.76 13.44 -0.23
CA PHE A 84 6.11 14.51 0.53
C PHE A 84 6.84 15.83 0.26
N GLU A 85 6.11 16.93 0.32
CA GLU A 85 6.67 18.27 0.13
C GLU A 85 7.24 18.81 1.43
N THR A 86 6.63 18.46 2.56
CA THR A 86 7.04 18.90 3.90
C THR A 86 7.22 17.71 4.84
N THR A 87 7.88 17.93 5.97
CA THR A 87 8.01 16.92 7.04
C THR A 87 6.72 16.73 7.84
N GLU A 88 5.77 17.66 7.72
CA GLU A 88 4.50 17.67 8.46
C GLU A 88 3.35 17.03 7.66
N ASP A 89 3.52 16.92 6.34
CA ASP A 89 2.52 16.27 5.48
C ASP A 89 2.42 14.78 5.81
N ARG A 90 1.30 14.37 6.35
CA ARG A 90 1.04 12.98 6.74
C ARG A 90 -0.04 12.31 5.91
N GLU A 91 -0.89 13.07 5.27
CA GLU A 91 -2.09 12.58 4.60
C GLU A 91 -2.01 12.69 3.07
N ASP A 92 -1.43 13.77 2.56
CA ASP A 92 -1.36 14.02 1.12
C ASP A 92 0.08 14.03 0.61
N ALA A 93 0.52 12.92 0.04
CA ALA A 93 1.80 12.89 -0.66
C ALA A 93 1.71 13.74 -1.94
N MET A 94 2.71 14.60 -2.18
CA MET A 94 2.85 15.38 -3.40
C MET A 94 2.91 14.48 -4.64
N LEU A 95 3.59 13.34 -4.52
CA LEU A 95 3.70 12.33 -5.56
C LEU A 95 3.39 10.95 -4.99
N GLN A 96 2.51 10.23 -5.69
CA GLN A 96 2.22 8.83 -5.40
C GLN A 96 2.28 8.01 -6.68
N MET A 97 3.04 6.92 -6.67
CA MET A 97 3.18 6.06 -7.85
C MET A 97 3.35 4.59 -7.48
N LYS A 98 2.98 3.70 -8.40
CA LYS A 98 3.29 2.26 -8.27
C LYS A 98 4.78 2.04 -8.53
N VAL A 99 5.39 1.14 -7.77
CA VAL A 99 6.80 0.74 -7.93
C VAL A 99 6.94 -0.76 -8.02
N ILE A 100 8.01 -1.19 -8.68
CA ILE A 100 8.40 -2.60 -8.70
C ILE A 100 9.29 -2.83 -7.48
N VAL A 101 8.96 -3.86 -6.72
CA VAL A 101 9.74 -4.33 -5.58
C VAL A 101 10.15 -5.77 -5.79
N GLY A 102 11.10 -6.26 -4.99
CA GLY A 102 11.56 -7.63 -5.04
C GLY A 102 10.44 -8.64 -4.72
N ARG A 103 10.70 -9.90 -5.00
CA ARG A 103 9.78 -11.01 -4.71
C ARG A 103 9.73 -11.27 -3.20
N THR A 104 8.78 -12.09 -2.80
CA THR A 104 8.62 -12.50 -1.41
C THR A 104 9.82 -13.33 -0.93
N PHE A 105 10.15 -13.17 0.37
CA PHE A 105 11.15 -14.00 1.07
C PHE A 105 11.15 -15.51 0.59
N PRO A 106 12.32 -16.19 0.51
CA PRO A 106 13.55 -15.82 1.21
C PRO A 106 14.66 -15.18 0.37
N SER A 107 14.63 -15.17 -0.94
CA SER A 107 15.86 -14.96 -1.71
C SER A 107 15.93 -13.69 -2.58
N GLN A 108 14.82 -13.01 -2.80
CA GLN A 108 14.75 -11.88 -3.73
C GLN A 108 13.94 -10.69 -3.16
N ASN A 109 13.92 -10.56 -1.86
CA ASN A 109 13.20 -9.49 -1.20
C ASN A 109 13.92 -8.15 -1.33
N THR A 110 13.17 -7.07 -1.46
CA THR A 110 13.71 -5.73 -1.36
C THR A 110 14.23 -5.49 0.06
N PRO A 111 15.49 -5.08 0.23
CA PRO A 111 16.02 -4.75 1.56
C PRO A 111 15.30 -3.54 2.15
N VAL A 112 15.13 -3.53 3.46
CA VAL A 112 14.60 -2.38 4.21
C VAL A 112 15.79 -1.56 4.69
N PHE A 113 15.85 -0.30 4.25
CA PHE A 113 16.90 0.63 4.66
C PHE A 113 16.38 2.08 4.64
N ALA A 114 17.11 2.98 5.25
CA ALA A 114 16.94 4.42 5.13
C ALA A 114 18.26 5.04 4.67
N ALA A 115 18.21 6.00 3.76
CA ALA A 115 19.37 6.72 3.26
C ALA A 115 18.97 8.09 2.74
N ASP A 116 19.91 9.02 2.72
CA ASP A 116 19.72 10.32 2.09
C ASP A 116 19.81 10.20 0.55
N MET A 117 18.83 10.77 -0.13
CA MET A 117 18.86 10.89 -1.57
C MET A 117 19.76 12.06 -1.95
N ARG A 118 20.93 11.76 -2.52
CA ARG A 118 21.95 12.78 -2.87
C ARG A 118 21.99 13.12 -4.35
N PHE A 119 21.63 12.16 -5.20
CA PHE A 119 21.78 12.28 -6.65
C PHE A 119 20.56 11.71 -7.37
N VAL A 120 20.23 12.34 -8.49
CA VAL A 120 19.32 11.80 -9.50
C VAL A 120 20.12 11.57 -10.77
N VAL A 121 20.26 10.31 -11.18
CA VAL A 121 21.02 9.94 -12.37
C VAL A 121 20.04 9.67 -13.51
N PHE A 122 20.10 10.49 -14.57
CA PHE A 122 19.32 10.29 -15.78
C PHE A 122 20.07 9.37 -16.74
N ARG A 123 19.36 8.38 -17.32
CA ARG A 123 19.93 7.37 -18.21
C ARG A 123 21.15 6.67 -17.62
N PRO A 124 21.04 6.05 -16.43
CA PRO A 124 22.17 5.35 -15.83
C PRO A 124 22.63 4.22 -16.75
N TYR A 125 23.93 3.99 -16.81
CA TYR A 125 24.47 2.76 -17.37
C TYR A 125 24.10 1.59 -16.46
N TRP A 126 23.83 0.45 -17.05
CA TRP A 126 23.66 -0.76 -16.27
C TRP A 126 25.00 -1.49 -16.18
N ASP A 127 25.66 -1.35 -15.04
CA ASP A 127 26.86 -2.10 -14.73
C ASP A 127 26.43 -3.54 -14.32
N VAL A 128 26.66 -4.48 -15.25
CA VAL A 128 26.34 -5.89 -15.00
C VAL A 128 27.35 -6.46 -14.02
N PRO A 129 26.91 -6.96 -12.85
CA PRO A 129 27.85 -7.60 -11.91
C PRO A 129 28.49 -8.84 -12.53
N PRO A 130 29.77 -9.17 -12.17
CA PRO A 130 30.44 -10.35 -12.67
C PRO A 130 29.75 -11.68 -12.36
N SER A 131 28.76 -11.66 -11.47
CA SER A 131 27.99 -12.84 -11.03
C SER A 131 26.75 -13.15 -11.89
N ILE A 132 26.49 -12.40 -12.96
CA ILE A 132 25.37 -12.61 -13.89
C ILE A 132 25.87 -13.23 -15.21
#